data_7df071f98d1e385960f5dd0d1444696c
#
_entry.id   7df071f98d1e385960f5dd0d1444696c
#
_cell.length_a   1.000
_cell.length_b   1.000
_cell.length_c   1.000
_cell.angle_alpha   90.00
_cell.angle_beta   90.00
_cell.angle_gamma   90.00
#
_symmetry.space_group_name_H-M   'P 1'
#
loop_
_entity.id
_entity.type
_entity.pdbx_description
1 polymer ?
#
loop_
_entity_poly.entity_id
_entity_poly.type
_entity_poly.pdbx_seq_one_letter_code
_entity_poly.pdbx_strand_id
1 'polypeptide(L)'
;MKKNNLLIRLTVVGLIIFGSASLYSQDWPQFLGAGRDSKVTGFTAPAAWPAELAQQWKVSVGTGDATPVLVSGRIYLHTRQGNDEVVSCLDAATGKEIWKSTYAATTVTGPSASHPGPRSTPAVAGGKIVTFGSSGILSCLDASTGKVVWRKENPSNAVPQFFTGMSPLIVDNTCIAHVGTKDKGEILALDLNTGNEKWKWSGDGPAYASPALMTIGGKKIAVVQTESNLMGLDFTDGKVLWQVATPVQQRFYNCTSPYINGHTIYYTGQGTGTKAIQVNKEGDRYVVRELWSNPAVGAKWNTPILKDGHLFGFTDQRRVYCLNAKTGETAWVDEAVTSDFATITDCGQVIIGFPSTASLIVFRPDTKAYSEIAKFKVSDTPVYTFPVIAGNLIYVKDAESLILYKIN
;
A
#
# COMPACT_ATOMS: atom_id res chain seq x y z
N MET A 1 -52.19 17.81 -67.00
CA MET A 1 -52.03 17.68 -65.55
C MET A 1 -50.70 16.91 -65.26
N LYS A 2 -49.63 17.62 -64.96
CA LYS A 2 -48.33 17.00 -64.60
C LYS A 2 -48.20 16.92 -63.08
N LYS A 3 -48.06 15.74 -62.52
CA LYS A 3 -47.74 15.51 -61.06
C LYS A 3 -46.25 15.64 -60.85
N ASN A 4 -45.85 16.63 -60.09
CA ASN A 4 -44.48 16.76 -59.61
C ASN A 4 -44.30 15.87 -58.30
N ASN A 5 -43.45 14.86 -58.34
CA ASN A 5 -43.02 14.10 -57.17
C ASN A 5 -41.76 14.77 -56.58
N LEU A 6 -41.91 15.37 -55.40
CA LEU A 6 -40.84 15.96 -54.63
C LEU A 6 -40.20 14.83 -53.75
N LEU A 7 -38.99 14.38 -54.10
CA LEU A 7 -38.22 13.46 -53.30
C LEU A 7 -37.46 14.24 -52.20
N ILE A 8 -37.90 14.05 -50.93
CA ILE A 8 -37.17 14.55 -49.76
C ILE A 8 -36.06 13.58 -49.45
N ARG A 9 -34.80 14.00 -49.63
CA ARG A 9 -33.62 13.26 -49.17
C ARG A 9 -33.39 13.58 -47.69
N LEU A 10 -33.66 12.62 -46.78
CA LEU A 10 -33.21 12.68 -45.38
C LEU A 10 -31.73 12.37 -45.33
N THR A 11 -30.91 13.35 -44.97
CA THR A 11 -29.50 13.16 -44.64
C THR A 11 -29.42 12.82 -43.15
N VAL A 12 -29.15 11.54 -42.81
CA VAL A 12 -28.88 11.12 -41.44
C VAL A 12 -27.44 11.50 -41.14
N VAL A 13 -27.24 12.54 -40.33
CA VAL A 13 -25.94 12.85 -39.75
C VAL A 13 -25.72 11.93 -38.55
N GLY A 14 -24.92 10.90 -38.74
CA GLY A 14 -24.48 10.02 -37.65
C GLY A 14 -23.53 10.77 -36.73
N LEU A 15 -23.98 11.06 -35.49
CA LEU A 15 -23.16 11.60 -34.45
C LEU A 15 -22.27 10.46 -33.90
N ILE A 16 -21.01 10.40 -34.34
CA ILE A 16 -20.03 9.48 -33.77
C ILE A 16 -19.62 10.06 -32.40
N ILE A 17 -20.22 9.54 -31.34
CA ILE A 17 -19.77 9.80 -29.98
C ILE A 17 -18.47 8.99 -29.78
N PHE A 18 -17.32 9.63 -29.90
CA PHE A 18 -16.07 9.10 -29.38
C PHE A 18 -16.19 9.06 -27.86
N GLY A 19 -16.62 7.93 -27.32
CA GLY A 19 -16.44 7.64 -25.91
C GLY A 19 -14.95 7.67 -25.61
N SER A 20 -14.49 8.67 -24.88
CA SER A 20 -13.16 8.66 -24.28
C SER A 20 -13.10 7.45 -23.33
N ALA A 21 -12.56 6.33 -23.81
CA ALA A 21 -12.17 5.23 -22.94
C ALA A 21 -11.22 5.81 -21.90
N SER A 22 -11.59 5.73 -20.64
CA SER A 22 -10.72 6.10 -19.52
C SER A 22 -9.39 5.40 -19.71
N LEU A 23 -8.32 6.16 -19.89
CA LEU A 23 -6.95 5.68 -20.08
C LEU A 23 -6.37 5.00 -18.81
N TYR A 24 -7.14 4.94 -17.73
CA TYR A 24 -6.70 4.39 -16.44
C TYR A 24 -7.26 2.97 -16.27
N SER A 25 -6.39 1.97 -16.35
CA SER A 25 -6.79 0.56 -16.29
C SER A 25 -7.07 0.07 -14.87
N GLN A 26 -6.53 0.72 -13.83
CA GLN A 26 -6.74 0.34 -12.44
C GLN A 26 -6.41 1.49 -11.49
N ASP A 27 -7.28 1.70 -10.50
CA ASP A 27 -7.02 2.55 -9.34
C ASP A 27 -6.07 1.84 -8.35
N TRP A 28 -5.22 2.63 -7.68
CA TRP A 28 -4.36 2.21 -6.57
C TRP A 28 -4.72 3.07 -5.34
N PRO A 29 -5.86 2.78 -4.67
CA PRO A 29 -6.48 3.74 -3.75
C PRO A 29 -5.90 3.73 -2.33
N GLN A 30 -4.99 2.83 -2.00
CA GLN A 30 -4.45 2.64 -0.65
C GLN A 30 -3.15 1.84 -0.67
N PHE A 31 -2.55 1.68 0.51
CA PHE A 31 -1.38 0.81 0.72
C PHE A 31 -1.62 -0.60 0.19
N LEU A 32 -0.68 -1.13 -0.60
CA LEU A 32 -0.75 -2.41 -1.32
C LEU A 32 -1.88 -2.50 -2.36
N GLY A 33 -2.40 -1.37 -2.85
CA GLY A 33 -3.42 -1.34 -3.89
C GLY A 33 -4.84 -1.67 -3.44
N ALA A 34 -5.75 -1.86 -4.38
CA ALA A 34 -7.18 -2.02 -4.12
C ALA A 34 -7.48 -3.23 -3.23
N GLY A 35 -6.82 -4.37 -3.47
CA GLY A 35 -6.97 -5.61 -2.69
C GLY A 35 -6.10 -5.68 -1.43
N ARG A 36 -5.24 -4.72 -1.20
CA ARG A 36 -4.16 -4.77 -0.19
C ARG A 36 -3.28 -6.03 -0.33
N ASP A 37 -3.08 -6.46 -1.56
CA ASP A 37 -2.36 -7.67 -1.94
C ASP A 37 -1.20 -7.40 -2.93
N SER A 38 -0.93 -6.13 -3.20
CA SER A 38 0.10 -5.67 -4.14
C SER A 38 -0.05 -6.25 -5.56
N LYS A 39 -1.30 -6.44 -6.01
CA LYS A 39 -1.61 -6.91 -7.36
C LYS A 39 -2.05 -5.78 -8.27
N VAL A 40 -1.50 -5.77 -9.46
CA VAL A 40 -1.91 -4.91 -10.56
C VAL A 40 -2.72 -5.71 -11.57
N THR A 41 -3.93 -5.23 -11.88
CA THR A 41 -4.75 -5.78 -12.96
C THR A 41 -4.64 -4.90 -14.21
N GLY A 42 -4.78 -5.49 -15.40
CA GLY A 42 -4.71 -4.73 -16.65
C GLY A 42 -3.31 -4.31 -17.09
N PHE A 43 -2.26 -4.73 -16.40
CA PHE A 43 -0.90 -4.64 -16.90
C PHE A 43 -0.66 -5.74 -17.93
N THR A 44 -0.04 -5.37 -19.05
CA THR A 44 0.41 -6.32 -20.06
C THR A 44 1.90 -6.13 -20.24
N ALA A 45 2.68 -7.18 -19.98
CA ALA A 45 4.11 -7.14 -20.21
C ALA A 45 4.39 -6.95 -21.72
N PRO A 46 5.32 -6.05 -22.10
CA PRO A 46 5.67 -5.87 -23.50
C PRO A 46 6.32 -7.14 -24.05
N ALA A 47 6.18 -7.36 -25.34
CA ALA A 47 6.82 -8.50 -26.03
C ALA A 47 8.35 -8.42 -25.93
N ALA A 48 8.90 -7.21 -25.96
CA ALA A 48 10.32 -6.91 -25.69
C ALA A 48 10.39 -5.69 -24.75
N TRP A 49 11.15 -5.81 -23.69
CA TRP A 49 11.37 -4.70 -22.77
C TRP A 49 12.29 -3.66 -23.40
N PRO A 50 12.00 -2.36 -23.28
CA PRO A 50 12.87 -1.30 -23.80
C PRO A 50 14.18 -1.25 -23.02
N ALA A 51 15.19 -0.60 -23.59
CA ALA A 51 16.46 -0.35 -22.86
C ALA A 51 16.25 0.63 -21.68
N GLU A 52 15.34 1.59 -21.85
CA GLU A 52 15.01 2.60 -20.86
C GLU A 52 13.50 2.87 -20.84
N LEU A 53 12.96 3.28 -19.70
CA LEU A 53 11.59 3.76 -19.60
C LEU A 53 11.49 5.21 -20.08
N ALA A 54 10.43 5.54 -20.82
CA ALA A 54 10.22 6.89 -21.32
C ALA A 54 9.64 7.80 -20.23
N GLN A 55 10.43 8.71 -19.68
CA GLN A 55 9.94 9.71 -18.72
C GLN A 55 8.96 10.65 -19.41
N GLN A 56 7.75 10.77 -18.88
CA GLN A 56 6.70 11.65 -19.39
C GLN A 56 6.75 13.01 -18.71
N TRP A 57 6.85 13.03 -17.39
CA TRP A 57 6.99 14.24 -16.57
C TRP A 57 7.67 13.91 -15.23
N LYS A 58 8.20 14.97 -14.60
CA LYS A 58 8.77 14.95 -13.25
C LYS A 58 8.40 16.25 -12.55
N VAL A 59 7.88 16.15 -11.32
CA VAL A 59 7.48 17.30 -10.49
C VAL A 59 8.01 17.15 -9.06
N SER A 60 8.45 18.25 -8.47
CA SER A 60 8.85 18.28 -7.06
C SER A 60 7.60 18.31 -6.17
N VAL A 61 7.55 17.42 -5.18
CA VAL A 61 6.38 17.25 -4.29
C VAL A 61 6.74 17.28 -2.81
N GLY A 62 8.02 17.37 -2.48
CA GLY A 62 8.52 17.35 -1.09
C GLY A 62 8.93 15.96 -0.62
N THR A 63 9.47 15.89 0.62
CA THR A 63 10.02 14.68 1.20
C THR A 63 8.95 13.77 1.79
N GLY A 64 9.26 12.48 1.92
CA GLY A 64 8.38 11.48 2.54
C GLY A 64 8.39 10.16 1.78
N ASP A 65 8.10 9.09 2.52
CA ASP A 65 8.15 7.71 2.03
C ASP A 65 6.73 7.11 1.88
N ALA A 66 5.71 7.94 1.94
CA ALA A 66 4.33 7.55 1.66
C ALA A 66 4.16 7.25 0.16
N THR A 67 3.64 6.07 -0.15
CA THR A 67 3.31 5.70 -1.53
C THR A 67 2.21 6.62 -2.07
N PRO A 68 2.34 7.17 -3.29
CA PRO A 68 1.24 7.85 -3.95
C PRO A 68 0.03 6.94 -4.12
N VAL A 69 -1.18 7.49 -4.11
CA VAL A 69 -2.38 6.74 -4.47
C VAL A 69 -3.02 7.34 -5.72
N LEU A 70 -3.47 6.47 -6.61
CA LEU A 70 -4.07 6.81 -7.89
C LEU A 70 -5.54 6.43 -7.88
N VAL A 71 -6.43 7.40 -8.06
CA VAL A 71 -7.89 7.16 -8.13
C VAL A 71 -8.49 8.06 -9.19
N SER A 72 -9.15 7.46 -10.16
CA SER A 72 -9.89 8.16 -11.23
C SER A 72 -9.09 9.28 -11.91
N GLY A 73 -7.82 8.99 -12.26
CA GLY A 73 -6.94 9.93 -12.95
C GLY A 73 -6.35 11.03 -12.07
N ARG A 74 -6.46 10.91 -10.77
CA ARG A 74 -5.86 11.82 -9.79
C ARG A 74 -4.88 11.09 -8.93
N ILE A 75 -3.73 11.72 -8.66
CA ILE A 75 -2.72 11.22 -7.73
C ILE A 75 -2.79 12.05 -6.47
N TYR A 76 -2.89 11.35 -5.34
CA TYR A 76 -2.86 11.96 -4.02
C TYR A 76 -1.55 11.58 -3.32
N LEU A 77 -0.93 12.58 -2.72
CA LEU A 77 0.35 12.50 -2.05
C LEU A 77 0.24 13.02 -0.62
N HIS A 78 1.03 12.44 0.25
CA HIS A 78 1.25 12.97 1.59
C HIS A 78 2.76 13.12 1.80
N THR A 79 3.21 14.36 1.89
CA THR A 79 4.64 14.73 1.89
C THR A 79 4.92 15.77 2.97
N ARG A 80 6.20 16.12 3.16
CA ARG A 80 6.65 17.23 3.98
C ARG A 80 7.28 18.29 3.09
N GLN A 81 6.89 19.55 3.30
CA GLN A 81 7.45 20.73 2.67
C GLN A 81 7.80 21.76 3.75
N GLY A 82 9.08 21.94 4.02
CA GLY A 82 9.52 22.77 5.14
C GLY A 82 9.07 22.19 6.48
N ASN A 83 8.33 22.99 7.26
CA ASN A 83 7.82 22.59 8.58
C ASN A 83 6.43 21.94 8.53
N ASP A 84 5.82 21.87 7.36
CA ASP A 84 4.44 21.41 7.21
C ASP A 84 4.38 20.02 6.58
N GLU A 85 3.40 19.22 6.99
CA GLU A 85 2.93 18.09 6.21
C GLU A 85 1.87 18.57 5.21
N VAL A 86 1.96 18.04 4.01
CA VAL A 86 1.20 18.50 2.85
C VAL A 86 0.48 17.34 2.21
N VAL A 87 -0.83 17.46 2.09
CA VAL A 87 -1.64 16.56 1.26
C VAL A 87 -1.92 17.27 -0.06
N SER A 88 -1.52 16.67 -1.18
CA SER A 88 -1.74 17.25 -2.50
C SER A 88 -2.44 16.29 -3.44
N CYS A 89 -3.20 16.85 -4.36
CA CYS A 89 -3.84 16.15 -5.47
C CYS A 89 -3.27 16.69 -6.78
N LEU A 90 -2.78 15.80 -7.61
CA LEU A 90 -2.25 16.10 -8.93
C LEU A 90 -3.10 15.41 -10.00
N ASP A 91 -3.17 16.03 -11.18
CA ASP A 91 -3.62 15.37 -12.39
C ASP A 91 -2.61 14.31 -12.82
N ALA A 92 -3.04 13.06 -12.94
CA ALA A 92 -2.16 11.94 -13.18
C ALA A 92 -1.49 11.95 -14.57
N ALA A 93 -2.14 12.56 -15.57
CA ALA A 93 -1.60 12.62 -16.92
C ALA A 93 -0.52 13.70 -17.07
N THR A 94 -0.63 14.80 -16.33
CA THR A 94 0.18 16.00 -16.52
C THR A 94 1.09 16.35 -15.36
N GLY A 95 0.88 15.76 -14.17
CA GLY A 95 1.57 16.11 -12.94
C GLY A 95 1.19 17.48 -12.36
N LYS A 96 0.21 18.19 -12.94
CA LYS A 96 -0.22 19.51 -12.46
C LYS A 96 -1.00 19.41 -11.16
N GLU A 97 -0.68 20.29 -10.20
CA GLU A 97 -1.40 20.38 -8.94
C GLU A 97 -2.84 20.84 -9.18
N ILE A 98 -3.81 20.11 -8.62
CA ILE A 98 -5.25 20.44 -8.64
C ILE A 98 -5.58 21.16 -7.34
N TRP A 99 -5.14 20.64 -6.21
CA TRP A 99 -5.29 21.28 -4.91
C TRP A 99 -4.19 20.80 -3.94
N LYS A 100 -3.99 21.57 -2.90
CA LYS A 100 -3.05 21.31 -1.81
C LYS A 100 -3.66 21.74 -0.47
N SER A 101 -3.46 20.93 0.57
CA SER A 101 -3.86 21.19 1.96
C SER A 101 -2.66 20.98 2.87
N THR A 102 -2.36 21.96 3.72
CA THR A 102 -1.18 21.96 4.58
C THR A 102 -1.55 22.02 6.05
N TYR A 103 -0.69 21.51 6.91
CA TYR A 103 -0.79 21.68 8.36
C TYR A 103 0.60 21.56 9.01
N ALA A 104 0.79 22.33 10.08
CA ALA A 104 2.02 22.26 10.85
C ALA A 104 2.18 20.88 11.50
N ALA A 105 3.36 20.29 11.42
CA ALA A 105 3.66 18.99 11.97
C ALA A 105 5.02 19.00 12.68
N THR A 106 5.10 18.28 13.80
CA THR A 106 6.35 18.12 14.55
C THR A 106 7.44 17.52 13.66
N THR A 107 8.63 18.08 13.76
CA THR A 107 9.80 17.58 13.01
C THR A 107 10.18 16.18 13.49
N VAL A 108 10.40 15.29 12.54
CA VAL A 108 10.96 13.95 12.81
C VAL A 108 12.40 14.10 13.26
N THR A 109 12.75 13.45 14.36
CA THR A 109 14.06 13.58 15.02
C THR A 109 14.69 12.21 15.31
N GLY A 110 15.90 12.22 15.87
CA GLY A 110 16.63 11.01 16.26
C GLY A 110 16.98 10.11 15.09
N PRO A 111 16.94 8.79 15.25
CA PRO A 111 17.31 7.83 14.19
C PRO A 111 16.46 7.93 12.91
N SER A 112 15.31 8.58 12.99
CA SER A 112 14.38 8.77 11.86
C SER A 112 14.57 10.10 11.11
N ALA A 113 15.48 10.97 11.54
CA ALA A 113 15.67 12.31 10.96
C ALA A 113 16.03 12.32 9.46
N SER A 114 16.63 11.23 8.96
CA SER A 114 16.89 11.04 7.52
C SER A 114 15.62 10.82 6.69
N HIS A 115 14.47 10.55 7.34
CA HIS A 115 13.16 10.34 6.72
C HIS A 115 12.15 11.32 7.35
N PRO A 116 12.24 12.62 7.05
CA PRO A 116 11.54 13.66 7.79
C PRO A 116 10.04 13.75 7.48
N GLY A 117 9.59 13.16 6.39
CA GLY A 117 8.20 13.23 5.95
C GLY A 117 7.34 12.02 6.32
N PRO A 118 6.05 12.06 5.98
CA PRO A 118 5.12 10.96 6.20
C PRO A 118 5.55 9.66 5.51
N ARG A 119 5.31 8.53 6.16
CA ARG A 119 5.54 7.17 5.65
C ARG A 119 4.24 6.42 5.39
N SER A 120 3.19 6.86 6.04
CA SER A 120 1.84 6.30 5.92
C SER A 120 1.25 6.61 4.55
N THR A 121 0.99 5.59 3.76
CA THR A 121 0.28 5.73 2.49
C THR A 121 -1.15 6.20 2.74
N PRO A 122 -1.64 7.24 2.06
CA PRO A 122 -3.03 7.66 2.13
C PRO A 122 -4.00 6.54 1.74
N ALA A 123 -5.25 6.64 2.19
CA ALA A 123 -6.34 5.79 1.72
C ALA A 123 -7.48 6.63 1.18
N VAL A 124 -7.98 6.29 -0.02
CA VAL A 124 -9.06 7.01 -0.70
C VAL A 124 -10.27 6.10 -0.84
N ALA A 125 -11.40 6.51 -0.31
CA ALA A 125 -12.68 5.81 -0.44
C ALA A 125 -13.85 6.77 -0.22
N GLY A 126 -14.98 6.53 -0.88
CA GLY A 126 -16.20 7.32 -0.68
C GLY A 126 -16.03 8.82 -0.91
N GLY A 127 -15.19 9.22 -1.85
CA GLY A 127 -14.89 10.63 -2.13
C GLY A 127 -14.05 11.33 -1.05
N LYS A 128 -13.43 10.59 -0.15
CA LYS A 128 -12.58 11.10 0.92
C LYS A 128 -11.18 10.50 0.84
N ILE A 129 -10.20 11.25 1.34
CA ILE A 129 -8.84 10.81 1.55
C ILE A 129 -8.52 10.87 3.03
N VAL A 130 -8.01 9.77 3.58
CA VAL A 130 -7.48 9.72 4.95
C VAL A 130 -5.97 9.66 4.90
N THR A 131 -5.32 10.53 5.66
CA THR A 131 -3.86 10.57 5.83
C THR A 131 -3.50 10.42 7.29
N PHE A 132 -2.36 9.79 7.57
CA PHE A 132 -1.83 9.64 8.91
C PHE A 132 -0.40 10.19 8.94
N GLY A 133 -0.22 11.34 9.57
CA GLY A 133 1.04 12.09 9.60
C GLY A 133 2.10 11.44 10.46
N SER A 134 3.36 11.82 10.24
CA SER A 134 4.50 11.29 11.01
C SER A 134 4.34 11.54 12.51
N SER A 135 3.80 12.68 12.89
CA SER A 135 3.55 13.08 14.29
C SER A 135 2.23 12.53 14.88
N GLY A 136 1.57 11.58 14.20
CA GLY A 136 0.35 10.95 14.73
C GLY A 136 -0.94 11.71 14.45
N ILE A 137 -0.92 12.74 13.60
CA ILE A 137 -2.12 13.49 13.20
C ILE A 137 -2.87 12.69 12.12
N LEU A 138 -4.11 12.33 12.41
CA LEU A 138 -5.00 11.63 11.47
C LEU A 138 -5.98 12.61 10.86
N SER A 139 -5.98 12.77 9.55
CA SER A 139 -6.82 13.73 8.84
C SER A 139 -7.68 13.04 7.79
N CYS A 140 -8.93 13.47 7.67
CA CYS A 140 -9.80 13.14 6.56
C CYS A 140 -10.15 14.40 5.78
N LEU A 141 -9.94 14.37 4.47
CA LEU A 141 -10.21 15.47 3.57
C LEU A 141 -11.19 15.03 2.48
N ASP A 142 -11.93 15.97 1.94
CA ASP A 142 -12.67 15.78 0.69
C ASP A 142 -11.68 15.58 -0.47
N ALA A 143 -11.75 14.45 -1.17
CA ALA A 143 -10.80 14.09 -2.20
C ALA A 143 -10.86 15.00 -3.44
N SER A 144 -11.99 15.69 -3.66
CA SER A 144 -12.17 16.58 -4.82
C SER A 144 -11.59 17.96 -4.59
N THR A 145 -11.61 18.46 -3.34
CA THR A 145 -11.30 19.85 -2.99
C THR A 145 -10.13 20.03 -2.04
N GLY A 146 -9.70 18.97 -1.34
CA GLY A 146 -8.67 19.05 -0.28
C GLY A 146 -9.16 19.71 1.02
N LYS A 147 -10.45 20.05 1.14
CA LYS A 147 -11.00 20.60 2.39
C LYS A 147 -11.02 19.55 3.48
N VAL A 148 -10.55 19.94 4.67
CA VAL A 148 -10.59 19.07 5.85
C VAL A 148 -12.04 18.81 6.25
N VAL A 149 -12.42 17.54 6.30
CA VAL A 149 -13.70 17.06 6.82
C VAL A 149 -13.61 16.93 8.34
N TRP A 150 -12.55 16.27 8.81
CA TRP A 150 -12.21 16.18 10.22
C TRP A 150 -10.70 15.93 10.38
N ARG A 151 -10.18 16.26 11.59
CA ARG A 151 -8.80 16.01 11.99
C ARG A 151 -8.76 15.57 13.44
N LYS A 152 -7.95 14.56 13.72
CA LYS A 152 -7.59 14.12 15.07
C LYS A 152 -6.17 14.62 15.33
N GLU A 153 -6.07 15.63 16.16
CA GLU A 153 -4.78 16.15 16.62
C GLU A 153 -4.11 15.18 17.59
N ASN A 154 -2.81 15.26 17.69
CA ASN A 154 -2.01 14.52 18.67
C ASN A 154 -1.19 15.46 19.56
N PRO A 155 -1.84 16.21 20.45
CA PRO A 155 -1.18 17.25 21.24
C PRO A 155 -0.10 16.71 22.18
N SER A 156 -0.17 15.42 22.55
CA SER A 156 0.84 14.77 23.37
C SER A 156 2.06 14.30 22.58
N ASN A 157 2.05 14.42 21.25
CA ASN A 157 3.04 13.81 20.36
C ASN A 157 3.30 12.32 20.67
N ALA A 158 2.25 11.60 21.07
CA ALA A 158 2.31 10.17 21.39
C ALA A 158 2.48 9.36 20.10
N VAL A 159 3.70 9.03 19.74
CA VAL A 159 4.06 8.29 18.54
C VAL A 159 5.00 7.14 18.86
N PRO A 160 5.09 6.10 18.02
CA PRO A 160 6.10 5.05 18.14
C PRO A 160 7.52 5.64 18.07
N GLN A 161 8.51 4.86 18.51
CA GLN A 161 9.91 5.28 18.57
C GLN A 161 10.46 5.87 17.24
N PHE A 162 10.02 5.32 16.10
CA PHE A 162 10.42 5.80 14.76
C PHE A 162 9.31 6.56 14.07
N PHE A 163 8.41 7.20 14.82
CA PHE A 163 7.24 7.92 14.32
C PHE A 163 6.22 7.01 13.63
N THR A 164 5.14 7.59 13.12
CA THR A 164 4.06 6.82 12.51
C THR A 164 4.48 6.25 11.14
N GLY A 165 4.18 4.99 10.90
CA GLY A 165 4.48 4.31 9.63
C GLY A 165 3.34 3.48 9.06
N MET A 166 2.35 3.07 9.90
CA MET A 166 1.22 2.28 9.43
C MET A 166 0.27 3.13 8.56
N SER A 167 -0.30 2.50 7.54
CA SER A 167 -1.28 3.13 6.65
C SER A 167 -2.71 2.79 7.07
N PRO A 168 -3.65 3.77 7.06
CA PRO A 168 -5.02 3.52 7.48
C PRO A 168 -5.74 2.52 6.56
N LEU A 169 -6.69 1.80 7.13
CA LEU A 169 -7.59 0.91 6.40
C LEU A 169 -8.98 1.52 6.37
N ILE A 170 -9.55 1.71 5.18
CA ILE A 170 -10.95 2.16 5.03
C ILE A 170 -11.79 1.00 4.49
N VAL A 171 -12.84 0.65 5.21
CA VAL A 171 -13.83 -0.34 4.81
C VAL A 171 -15.22 0.15 5.19
N ASP A 172 -16.17 0.11 4.30
CA ASP A 172 -17.58 0.52 4.49
C ASP A 172 -17.67 1.89 5.10
N ASN A 173 -17.41 2.82 5.23
CA ASN A 173 -17.50 4.07 5.98
C ASN A 173 -16.82 4.02 7.37
N THR A 174 -15.82 3.14 7.53
CA THR A 174 -15.03 3.05 8.77
C THR A 174 -13.55 3.11 8.44
N CYS A 175 -12.84 3.99 9.15
CA CYS A 175 -11.39 4.09 9.10
C CYS A 175 -10.78 3.42 10.33
N ILE A 176 -9.85 2.48 10.10
CA ILE A 176 -9.07 1.83 11.15
C ILE A 176 -7.67 2.42 11.18
N ALA A 177 -7.24 2.86 12.35
CA ALA A 177 -5.88 3.32 12.62
C ALA A 177 -5.40 2.82 13.99
N HIS A 178 -4.10 2.59 14.14
CA HIS A 178 -3.47 2.23 15.41
C HIS A 178 -2.55 3.39 15.83
N VAL A 179 -2.90 4.03 16.92
CA VAL A 179 -2.23 5.21 17.46
C VAL A 179 -1.58 4.90 18.81
N GLY A 180 -0.61 5.69 19.24
CA GLY A 180 0.00 5.55 20.56
C GLY A 180 1.52 5.56 20.54
N THR A 181 2.09 5.13 21.65
CA THR A 181 3.53 5.04 21.88
C THR A 181 3.96 3.57 21.93
N LYS A 182 5.26 3.34 22.12
CA LYS A 182 5.76 2.03 22.52
C LYS A 182 5.03 1.56 23.79
N ASP A 183 4.69 0.27 23.84
CA ASP A 183 4.02 -0.43 24.95
C ASP A 183 2.59 0.06 25.26
N LYS A 184 2.07 1.10 24.60
CA LYS A 184 0.73 1.62 24.85
C LYS A 184 0.08 2.20 23.60
N GLY A 185 -0.94 1.53 23.10
CA GLY A 185 -1.65 1.94 21.90
C GLY A 185 -3.17 1.82 21.98
N GLU A 186 -3.82 2.45 21.00
CA GLU A 186 -5.25 2.34 20.77
C GLU A 186 -5.51 2.04 19.28
N ILE A 187 -6.23 0.98 18.99
CA ILE A 187 -6.79 0.73 17.67
C ILE A 187 -8.13 1.43 17.61
N LEU A 188 -8.24 2.41 16.73
CA LEU A 188 -9.43 3.24 16.57
C LEU A 188 -10.21 2.81 15.33
N ALA A 189 -11.51 2.66 15.46
CA ALA A 189 -12.45 2.64 14.34
C ALA A 189 -13.24 3.94 14.34
N LEU A 190 -13.03 4.73 13.30
CA LEU A 190 -13.65 6.06 13.16
C LEU A 190 -14.66 6.05 12.03
N ASP A 191 -15.76 6.75 12.21
CA ASP A 191 -16.69 7.03 11.12
C ASP A 191 -16.00 7.93 10.09
N LEU A 192 -15.98 7.51 8.83
CA LEU A 192 -15.26 8.20 7.76
C LEU A 192 -15.80 9.62 7.49
N ASN A 193 -17.10 9.85 7.73
CA ASN A 193 -17.72 11.14 7.44
C ASN A 193 -17.57 12.15 8.57
N THR A 194 -17.53 11.69 9.82
CA THR A 194 -17.57 12.57 11.00
C THR A 194 -16.31 12.54 11.84
N GLY A 195 -15.48 11.50 11.70
CA GLY A 195 -14.33 11.26 12.57
C GLY A 195 -14.72 10.77 13.96
N ASN A 196 -16.01 10.54 14.23
CA ASN A 196 -16.45 10.04 15.52
C ASN A 196 -15.98 8.60 15.73
N GLU A 197 -15.58 8.28 16.95
CA GLU A 197 -15.21 6.94 17.35
C GLU A 197 -16.45 6.02 17.33
N LYS A 198 -16.35 4.92 16.56
CA LYS A 198 -17.34 3.84 16.57
C LYS A 198 -17.01 2.84 17.66
N TRP A 199 -15.74 2.50 17.76
CA TRP A 199 -15.18 1.69 18.83
C TRP A 199 -13.68 1.92 18.93
N LYS A 200 -13.10 1.52 20.05
CA LYS A 200 -11.66 1.43 20.22
C LYS A 200 -11.28 0.20 21.04
N TRP A 201 -10.09 -0.29 20.76
CA TRP A 201 -9.38 -1.26 21.57
C TRP A 201 -8.13 -0.59 22.15
N SER A 202 -7.82 -0.84 23.42
CA SER A 202 -6.66 -0.27 24.09
C SER A 202 -5.76 -1.40 24.62
N GLY A 203 -4.46 -1.27 24.43
CA GLY A 203 -3.48 -2.27 24.85
C GLY A 203 -2.10 -1.99 24.28
N ASP A 204 -1.59 -2.96 23.59
CA ASP A 204 -0.26 -3.02 23.00
C ASP A 204 0.03 -1.85 22.06
N GLY A 205 1.29 -1.41 22.00
CA GLY A 205 1.70 -0.28 21.17
C GLY A 205 1.57 -0.57 19.66
N PRO A 206 1.53 0.50 18.84
CA PRO A 206 1.47 0.35 17.40
C PRO A 206 2.78 -0.18 16.83
N ALA A 207 2.68 -1.20 15.98
CA ALA A 207 3.74 -1.60 15.07
C ALA A 207 3.76 -0.67 13.84
N TYR A 208 4.68 -0.92 12.90
CA TYR A 208 4.76 -0.17 11.64
C TYR A 208 3.96 -0.85 10.51
N ALA A 209 3.43 -2.03 10.78
CA ALA A 209 2.57 -2.79 9.89
C ALA A 209 1.19 -2.15 9.73
N SER A 210 0.64 -2.22 8.54
CA SER A 210 -0.70 -1.70 8.24
C SER A 210 -1.77 -2.77 8.45
N PRO A 211 -2.99 -2.42 8.93
CA PRO A 211 -4.09 -3.35 9.10
C PRO A 211 -4.53 -3.99 7.78
N ALA A 212 -5.06 -5.19 7.86
CA ALA A 212 -5.68 -5.89 6.74
C ALA A 212 -7.12 -6.29 7.07
N LEU A 213 -7.91 -6.62 6.06
CA LEU A 213 -9.27 -7.11 6.22
C LEU A 213 -9.33 -8.61 5.94
N MET A 214 -9.95 -9.36 6.83
CA MET A 214 -10.30 -10.76 6.64
C MET A 214 -11.82 -10.92 6.74
N THR A 215 -12.38 -11.88 6.02
CA THR A 215 -13.81 -12.22 6.14
C THR A 215 -13.94 -13.72 6.39
N ILE A 216 -14.65 -14.10 7.47
CA ILE A 216 -14.92 -15.49 7.81
C ILE A 216 -16.42 -15.64 8.10
N GLY A 217 -17.10 -16.49 7.34
CA GLY A 217 -18.55 -16.69 7.50
C GLY A 217 -19.36 -15.41 7.35
N GLY A 218 -18.98 -14.52 6.46
CA GLY A 218 -19.60 -13.22 6.22
C GLY A 218 -19.24 -12.13 7.26
N LYS A 219 -18.53 -12.48 8.33
CA LYS A 219 -18.08 -11.53 9.35
C LYS A 219 -16.74 -10.89 8.96
N LYS A 220 -16.71 -9.57 8.95
CA LYS A 220 -15.49 -8.79 8.72
C LYS A 220 -14.64 -8.74 9.99
N ILE A 221 -13.34 -8.96 9.83
CA ILE A 221 -12.35 -8.98 10.91
C ILE A 221 -11.21 -8.04 10.51
N ALA A 222 -10.93 -7.05 11.34
CA ALA A 222 -9.72 -6.25 11.19
C ALA A 222 -8.53 -7.04 11.75
N VAL A 223 -7.59 -7.38 10.86
CA VAL A 223 -6.34 -8.06 11.24
C VAL A 223 -5.28 -6.99 11.46
N VAL A 224 -4.79 -6.89 12.69
CA VAL A 224 -3.84 -5.86 13.10
C VAL A 224 -2.60 -6.51 13.70
N GLN A 225 -1.44 -6.13 13.18
CA GLN A 225 -0.15 -6.43 13.81
C GLN A 225 0.16 -5.30 14.77
N THR A 226 0.25 -5.63 16.05
CA THR A 226 0.72 -4.72 17.10
C THR A 226 2.20 -4.94 17.36
N GLU A 227 2.77 -4.25 18.34
CA GLU A 227 4.17 -4.39 18.71
C GLU A 227 4.52 -5.85 19.08
N SER A 228 3.61 -6.56 19.76
CA SER A 228 3.88 -7.90 20.30
C SER A 228 2.90 -8.98 19.86
N ASN A 229 1.82 -8.62 19.12
CA ASN A 229 0.75 -9.54 18.77
C ASN A 229 0.23 -9.32 17.35
N LEU A 230 -0.14 -10.42 16.70
CA LEU A 230 -1.03 -10.42 15.54
C LEU A 230 -2.43 -10.76 16.02
N MET A 231 -3.42 -9.92 15.77
CA MET A 231 -4.77 -10.10 16.29
C MET A 231 -5.85 -9.85 15.27
N GLY A 232 -6.98 -10.52 15.45
CA GLY A 232 -8.22 -10.26 14.72
C GLY A 232 -9.27 -9.65 15.61
N LEU A 233 -9.71 -8.45 15.23
CA LEU A 233 -10.77 -7.71 15.91
C LEU A 233 -12.06 -7.79 15.12
N ASP A 234 -13.17 -8.00 15.80
CA ASP A 234 -14.48 -7.80 15.19
C ASP A 234 -14.58 -6.40 14.62
N PHE A 235 -14.81 -6.31 13.32
CA PHE A 235 -14.87 -5.02 12.64
C PHE A 235 -16.01 -4.12 13.13
N THR A 236 -17.04 -4.71 13.76
CA THR A 236 -18.26 -4.00 14.20
C THR A 236 -18.08 -3.33 15.56
N ASP A 237 -17.43 -4.01 16.52
CA ASP A 237 -17.37 -3.57 17.92
C ASP A 237 -15.97 -3.60 18.55
N GLY A 238 -14.95 -4.01 17.79
CA GLY A 238 -13.56 -4.03 18.24
C GLY A 238 -13.19 -5.13 19.22
N LYS A 239 -14.08 -6.09 19.47
CA LYS A 239 -13.75 -7.24 20.32
C LYS A 239 -12.68 -8.11 19.72
N VAL A 240 -11.71 -8.53 20.54
CA VAL A 240 -10.69 -9.49 20.14
C VAL A 240 -11.35 -10.85 19.92
N LEU A 241 -11.29 -11.32 18.67
CA LEU A 241 -11.78 -12.64 18.28
C LEU A 241 -10.70 -13.71 18.42
N TRP A 242 -9.47 -13.36 18.11
CA TRP A 242 -8.30 -14.23 18.25
C TRP A 242 -7.02 -13.38 18.34
N GLN A 243 -5.96 -13.99 18.87
CA GLN A 243 -4.65 -13.36 19.05
C GLN A 243 -3.55 -14.41 18.99
N VAL A 244 -2.43 -14.04 18.39
CA VAL A 244 -1.18 -14.83 18.34
C VAL A 244 -0.04 -13.93 18.79
N ALA A 245 0.76 -14.39 19.73
CA ALA A 245 1.95 -13.66 20.14
C ALA A 245 3.00 -13.63 19.02
N THR A 246 3.49 -12.46 18.72
CA THR A 246 4.55 -12.21 17.73
C THR A 246 5.68 -11.39 18.37
N PRO A 247 6.33 -11.92 19.42
CA PRO A 247 7.38 -11.20 20.11
C PRO A 247 8.56 -10.94 19.16
N VAL A 248 9.11 -9.75 19.22
CA VAL A 248 10.30 -9.38 18.47
C VAL A 248 11.51 -9.38 19.38
N GLN A 249 12.69 -9.71 18.83
CA GLN A 249 13.95 -9.56 19.53
C GLN A 249 14.28 -8.07 19.73
N GLN A 250 15.13 -7.79 20.71
CA GLN A 250 15.57 -6.41 20.96
C GLN A 250 16.11 -5.76 19.68
N ARG A 251 15.67 -4.56 19.37
CA ARG A 251 15.97 -3.76 18.16
C ARG A 251 15.30 -4.24 16.87
N PHE A 252 14.43 -5.24 16.92
CA PHE A 252 13.58 -5.62 15.79
C PHE A 252 12.18 -5.08 16.01
N TYR A 253 11.42 -4.97 14.91
CA TYR A 253 10.06 -4.40 14.92
C TYR A 253 9.17 -5.17 13.94
N ASN A 254 7.91 -5.28 14.26
CA ASN A 254 6.89 -5.82 13.37
C ASN A 254 6.52 -4.78 12.31
N CYS A 255 7.24 -4.74 11.19
CA CYS A 255 7.05 -3.75 10.12
C CYS A 255 6.28 -4.28 8.93
N THR A 256 6.27 -5.60 8.72
CA THR A 256 5.59 -6.21 7.57
C THR A 256 4.11 -6.38 7.88
N SER A 257 3.27 -5.99 6.92
CA SER A 257 1.82 -6.13 7.06
C SER A 257 1.40 -7.58 6.83
N PRO A 258 0.38 -8.09 7.54
CA PRO A 258 -0.13 -9.43 7.30
C PRO A 258 -0.75 -9.53 5.90
N TYR A 259 -0.41 -10.58 5.17
CA TYR A 259 -0.99 -10.89 3.88
C TYR A 259 -2.14 -11.89 4.04
N ILE A 260 -3.34 -11.52 3.60
CA ILE A 260 -4.55 -12.33 3.78
C ILE A 260 -4.87 -13.08 2.49
N ASN A 261 -5.05 -14.40 2.59
CA ASN A 261 -5.57 -15.24 1.50
C ASN A 261 -6.68 -16.15 2.04
N GLY A 262 -7.92 -15.70 1.88
CA GLY A 262 -9.07 -16.39 2.47
C GLY A 262 -8.97 -16.48 4.00
N HIS A 263 -8.85 -17.69 4.52
CA HIS A 263 -8.68 -17.94 5.96
C HIS A 263 -7.21 -18.06 6.39
N THR A 264 -6.27 -17.97 5.46
CA THR A 264 -4.83 -18.06 5.74
C THR A 264 -4.22 -16.68 5.84
N ILE A 265 -3.38 -16.49 6.84
CA ILE A 265 -2.60 -15.28 7.06
C ILE A 265 -1.13 -15.66 6.96
N TYR A 266 -0.40 -14.98 6.08
CA TYR A 266 1.04 -15.03 6.02
C TYR A 266 1.59 -13.79 6.69
N TYR A 267 2.54 -13.97 7.60
CA TYR A 267 3.24 -12.88 8.26
C TYR A 267 4.72 -13.21 8.41
N THR A 268 5.54 -12.20 8.41
CA THR A 268 6.98 -12.32 8.39
C THR A 268 7.62 -11.22 9.22
N GLY A 269 8.81 -11.45 9.76
CA GLY A 269 9.54 -10.48 10.55
C GLY A 269 11.04 -10.76 10.56
N GLN A 270 11.81 -9.71 10.80
CA GLN A 270 13.25 -9.82 10.95
C GLN A 270 13.59 -10.73 12.15
N GLY A 271 14.40 -11.76 11.91
CA GLY A 271 14.83 -12.71 12.93
C GLY A 271 13.76 -13.69 13.44
N THR A 272 12.51 -13.59 12.92
CA THR A 272 11.41 -14.51 13.28
C THR A 272 11.00 -15.41 12.13
N GLY A 273 11.50 -15.13 10.92
CA GLY A 273 11.19 -15.89 9.71
C GLY A 273 9.80 -15.55 9.16
N THR A 274 9.29 -16.43 8.31
CA THR A 274 7.95 -16.34 7.72
C THR A 274 7.08 -17.46 8.23
N LYS A 275 5.82 -17.16 8.54
CA LYS A 275 4.85 -18.11 9.08
C LYS A 275 3.52 -18.01 8.35
N ALA A 276 2.80 -19.12 8.34
CA ALA A 276 1.41 -19.16 7.94
C ALA A 276 0.53 -19.69 9.06
N ILE A 277 -0.57 -19.01 9.31
CA ILE A 277 -1.62 -19.47 10.22
C ILE A 277 -2.94 -19.55 9.48
N GLN A 278 -3.81 -20.43 9.91
CA GLN A 278 -5.19 -20.51 9.46
C GLN A 278 -6.13 -20.12 10.59
N VAL A 279 -7.09 -19.26 10.28
CA VAL A 279 -8.13 -18.86 11.23
C VAL A 279 -9.46 -19.43 10.77
N ASN A 280 -10.10 -20.23 11.62
CA ASN A 280 -11.40 -20.82 11.33
C ASN A 280 -12.40 -20.50 12.44
N LYS A 281 -13.67 -20.42 12.09
CA LYS A 281 -14.76 -20.34 13.07
C LYS A 281 -15.23 -21.74 13.40
N GLU A 282 -15.17 -22.12 14.68
CA GLU A 282 -15.66 -23.38 15.22
C GLU A 282 -16.73 -23.08 16.29
N GLY A 283 -18.01 -23.26 15.93
CA GLY A 283 -19.11 -22.77 16.75
C GLY A 283 -19.06 -21.24 16.86
N ASP A 284 -18.98 -20.74 18.09
CA ASP A 284 -18.91 -19.29 18.37
C ASP A 284 -17.46 -18.79 18.58
N ARG A 285 -16.48 -19.65 18.47
CA ARG A 285 -15.07 -19.32 18.69
C ARG A 285 -14.29 -19.24 17.39
N TYR A 286 -13.25 -18.39 17.38
CA TYR A 286 -12.24 -18.39 16.34
C TYR A 286 -11.02 -19.15 16.81
N VAL A 287 -10.61 -20.15 16.04
CA VAL A 287 -9.47 -21.02 16.34
C VAL A 287 -8.37 -20.73 15.35
N VAL A 288 -7.18 -20.48 15.89
CA VAL A 288 -5.97 -20.24 15.09
C VAL A 288 -5.11 -21.50 15.13
N ARG A 289 -4.67 -21.95 13.95
CA ARG A 289 -3.74 -23.07 13.78
C ARG A 289 -2.52 -22.62 12.98
N GLU A 290 -1.33 -22.84 13.49
CA GLU A 290 -0.12 -22.68 12.69
C GLU A 290 -0.10 -23.78 11.62
N LEU A 291 0.06 -23.37 10.36
CA LEU A 291 0.19 -24.28 9.23
C LEU A 291 1.64 -24.70 9.03
N TRP A 292 2.52 -23.70 9.09
CA TRP A 292 3.97 -23.91 8.98
C TRP A 292 4.74 -22.67 9.47
N SER A 293 6.04 -22.88 9.72
CA SER A 293 7.00 -21.84 10.07
C SER A 293 8.31 -22.09 9.32
N ASN A 294 8.83 -21.05 8.66
CA ASN A 294 10.15 -21.06 8.02
C ASN A 294 11.03 -20.01 8.70
N PRO A 295 11.89 -20.40 9.66
CA PRO A 295 12.71 -19.46 10.40
C PRO A 295 13.89 -18.89 9.59
N ALA A 296 14.24 -19.53 8.45
CA ALA A 296 15.40 -19.14 7.65
C ALA A 296 15.11 -17.97 6.70
N VAL A 297 13.85 -17.70 6.38
CA VAL A 297 13.45 -16.66 5.43
C VAL A 297 12.50 -15.69 6.14
N GLY A 298 13.02 -14.56 6.56
CA GLY A 298 12.28 -13.46 7.15
C GLY A 298 12.44 -12.17 6.34
N ALA A 299 11.44 -11.31 6.38
CA ALA A 299 11.50 -9.99 5.76
C ALA A 299 11.60 -8.89 6.82
N LYS A 300 12.25 -7.78 6.49
CA LYS A 300 12.42 -6.64 7.40
C LYS A 300 11.38 -5.55 7.17
N TRP A 301 11.25 -5.10 5.93
CA TRP A 301 10.46 -3.92 5.57
C TRP A 301 9.42 -4.16 4.48
N ASN A 302 9.38 -5.35 3.90
CA ASN A 302 8.46 -5.65 2.80
C ASN A 302 7.45 -6.72 3.16
N THR A 303 6.21 -6.52 2.71
CA THR A 303 5.17 -7.54 2.74
C THR A 303 5.33 -8.40 1.48
N PRO A 304 5.40 -9.73 1.59
CA PRO A 304 5.48 -10.61 0.44
C PRO A 304 4.18 -10.57 -0.38
N ILE A 305 4.27 -10.96 -1.64
CA ILE A 305 3.12 -11.24 -2.49
C ILE A 305 2.88 -12.74 -2.61
N LEU A 306 1.62 -13.13 -2.76
CA LEU A 306 1.23 -14.50 -3.08
C LEU A 306 0.89 -14.60 -4.56
N LYS A 307 1.64 -15.44 -5.30
CA LYS A 307 1.41 -15.70 -6.71
C LYS A 307 1.56 -17.17 -7.01
N ASP A 308 0.54 -17.74 -7.67
CA ASP A 308 0.51 -19.13 -8.13
C ASP A 308 0.97 -20.15 -7.07
N GLY A 309 0.46 -19.98 -5.84
CA GLY A 309 0.77 -20.84 -4.69
C GLY A 309 2.15 -20.62 -4.07
N HIS A 310 2.86 -19.56 -4.43
CA HIS A 310 4.18 -19.21 -3.87
C HIS A 310 4.21 -17.79 -3.33
N LEU A 311 4.97 -17.59 -2.27
CA LEU A 311 5.28 -16.28 -1.71
C LEU A 311 6.60 -15.79 -2.31
N PHE A 312 6.58 -14.56 -2.83
CA PHE A 312 7.77 -13.87 -3.31
C PHE A 312 7.99 -12.61 -2.47
N GLY A 313 9.24 -12.28 -2.20
CA GLY A 313 9.59 -11.11 -1.41
C GLY A 313 11.09 -10.87 -1.36
N PHE A 314 11.50 -9.99 -0.44
CA PHE A 314 12.90 -9.71 -0.15
C PHE A 314 13.19 -10.10 1.31
N THR A 315 14.27 -10.82 1.51
CA THR A 315 14.72 -11.23 2.87
C THR A 315 15.28 -10.04 3.64
N ASP A 316 15.38 -10.20 4.97
CA ASP A 316 16.15 -9.30 5.84
C ASP A 316 17.66 -9.29 5.54
N GLN A 317 18.14 -10.26 4.74
CA GLN A 317 19.49 -10.31 4.18
C GLN A 317 19.58 -9.67 2.79
N ARG A 318 18.56 -8.93 2.35
CA ARG A 318 18.51 -8.16 1.10
C ARG A 318 18.49 -9.01 -0.18
N ARG A 319 17.89 -10.19 -0.15
CA ARG A 319 17.84 -11.14 -1.26
C ARG A 319 16.41 -11.40 -1.69
N VAL A 320 16.18 -11.60 -2.97
CA VAL A 320 14.88 -12.05 -3.49
C VAL A 320 14.67 -13.51 -3.10
N TYR A 321 13.44 -13.88 -2.74
CA TYR A 321 13.12 -15.25 -2.38
C TYR A 321 11.80 -15.74 -2.97
N CYS A 322 11.65 -17.05 -3.02
CA CYS A 322 10.42 -17.76 -3.32
C CYS A 322 10.20 -18.88 -2.28
N LEU A 323 9.02 -18.88 -1.64
CA LEU A 323 8.59 -19.94 -0.72
C LEU A 323 7.33 -20.61 -1.26
N ASN A 324 7.20 -21.92 -1.06
CA ASN A 324 5.94 -22.60 -1.26
C ASN A 324 4.92 -22.16 -0.19
N ALA A 325 3.82 -21.54 -0.61
CA ALA A 325 2.84 -20.97 0.32
C ALA A 325 2.04 -22.02 1.10
N LYS A 326 2.00 -23.27 0.62
CA LYS A 326 1.29 -24.37 1.29
C LYS A 326 2.13 -25.05 2.36
N THR A 327 3.45 -25.19 2.13
CA THR A 327 4.34 -25.95 3.01
C THR A 327 5.34 -25.08 3.78
N GLY A 328 5.58 -23.84 3.33
CA GLY A 328 6.62 -22.97 3.86
C GLY A 328 8.04 -23.33 3.42
N GLU A 329 8.21 -24.34 2.57
CA GLU A 329 9.51 -24.73 2.05
C GLU A 329 10.09 -23.65 1.14
N THR A 330 11.39 -23.42 1.31
CA THR A 330 12.14 -22.49 0.46
C THR A 330 12.35 -23.13 -0.92
N ALA A 331 11.73 -22.56 -1.95
CA ALA A 331 11.98 -22.97 -3.32
C ALA A 331 13.37 -22.48 -3.77
N TRP A 332 13.64 -21.20 -3.55
CA TRP A 332 14.96 -20.60 -3.75
C TRP A 332 15.11 -19.27 -3.01
N VAL A 333 16.34 -18.87 -2.77
CA VAL A 333 16.78 -17.53 -2.39
C VAL A 333 17.89 -17.14 -3.33
N ASP A 334 17.74 -15.99 -4.01
CA ASP A 334 18.75 -15.51 -4.94
C ASP A 334 20.04 -15.10 -4.20
N GLU A 335 21.19 -15.29 -4.83
CA GLU A 335 22.49 -14.93 -4.22
C GLU A 335 22.78 -13.43 -4.31
N ALA A 336 22.20 -12.72 -5.29
CA ALA A 336 22.42 -11.30 -5.47
C ALA A 336 21.83 -10.48 -4.33
N VAL A 337 22.66 -9.60 -3.77
CA VAL A 337 22.25 -8.65 -2.74
C VAL A 337 21.65 -7.41 -3.38
N THR A 338 20.47 -7.00 -2.94
CA THR A 338 19.77 -5.81 -3.44
C THR A 338 19.91 -4.62 -2.46
N SER A 339 18.93 -4.42 -1.60
CA SER A 339 18.94 -3.35 -0.58
C SER A 339 18.16 -3.76 0.66
N ASP A 340 18.34 -3.04 1.77
CA ASP A 340 17.61 -3.30 3.03
C ASP A 340 16.11 -3.04 2.90
N PHE A 341 15.72 -2.07 2.08
CA PHE A 341 14.34 -1.76 1.78
C PHE A 341 14.01 -2.12 0.33
N ALA A 342 12.92 -2.81 0.14
CA ALA A 342 12.36 -3.08 -1.18
C ALA A 342 10.85 -3.25 -1.10
N THR A 343 10.16 -2.98 -2.19
CA THR A 343 8.75 -3.34 -2.38
C THR A 343 8.61 -4.33 -3.51
N ILE A 344 7.50 -5.05 -3.56
CA ILE A 344 7.25 -6.08 -4.57
C ILE A 344 5.78 -6.02 -5.02
N THR A 345 5.57 -6.20 -6.33
CA THR A 345 4.25 -6.06 -6.96
C THR A 345 4.03 -7.18 -7.97
N ASP A 346 2.89 -7.86 -7.88
CA ASP A 346 2.43 -8.83 -8.88
C ASP A 346 1.79 -8.10 -10.06
N CYS A 347 2.41 -8.17 -11.21
CA CYS A 347 1.94 -7.59 -12.47
C CYS A 347 1.44 -8.66 -13.44
N GLY A 348 0.86 -9.74 -12.96
CA GLY A 348 0.32 -10.82 -13.79
C GLY A 348 1.40 -11.74 -14.36
N GLN A 349 1.91 -11.44 -15.54
CA GLN A 349 2.93 -12.27 -16.22
C GLN A 349 4.34 -12.09 -15.60
N VAL A 350 4.57 -11.01 -14.89
CA VAL A 350 5.84 -10.67 -14.26
C VAL A 350 5.65 -10.17 -12.86
N ILE A 351 6.72 -10.19 -12.09
CA ILE A 351 6.83 -9.53 -10.78
C ILE A 351 7.75 -8.33 -10.95
N ILE A 352 7.39 -7.20 -10.33
CA ILE A 352 8.23 -6.02 -10.26
C ILE A 352 8.71 -5.84 -8.82
N GLY A 353 10.02 -5.96 -8.61
CA GLY A 353 10.71 -5.60 -7.39
C GLY A 353 11.21 -4.16 -7.46
N PHE A 354 11.11 -3.43 -6.36
CA PHE A 354 11.57 -2.04 -6.31
C PHE A 354 12.39 -1.78 -5.04
N PRO A 355 13.69 -2.14 -5.07
CA PRO A 355 14.62 -1.86 -3.98
C PRO A 355 14.93 -0.35 -3.87
N SER A 356 15.36 0.08 -2.68
CA SER A 356 15.70 1.49 -2.42
C SER A 356 16.86 2.03 -3.25
N THR A 357 17.57 1.18 -3.98
CA THR A 357 18.56 1.58 -5.00
C THR A 357 17.95 2.27 -6.21
N ALA A 358 16.63 2.52 -6.21
CA ALA A 358 15.87 3.17 -7.28
C ALA A 358 15.95 2.44 -8.63
N SER A 359 16.05 1.12 -8.59
CA SER A 359 15.98 0.26 -9.77
C SER A 359 14.69 -0.55 -9.77
N LEU A 360 13.85 -0.39 -10.78
CA LEU A 360 12.76 -1.34 -11.05
C LEU A 360 13.37 -2.62 -11.61
N ILE A 361 13.15 -3.72 -10.93
CA ILE A 361 13.63 -5.05 -11.33
C ILE A 361 12.42 -5.86 -11.79
N VAL A 362 12.44 -6.31 -13.02
CA VAL A 362 11.37 -7.14 -13.60
C VAL A 362 11.86 -8.57 -13.72
N PHE A 363 11.12 -9.51 -13.16
CA PHE A 363 11.49 -10.92 -13.20
C PHE A 363 10.27 -11.82 -13.36
N ARG A 364 10.51 -13.08 -13.81
CA ARG A 364 9.46 -14.09 -13.94
C ARG A 364 9.05 -14.66 -12.59
N PRO A 365 7.77 -14.99 -12.39
CA PRO A 365 7.32 -15.73 -11.21
C PRO A 365 7.72 -17.22 -11.33
N ASP A 366 9.01 -17.49 -11.52
CA ASP A 366 9.54 -18.85 -11.66
C ASP A 366 9.78 -19.45 -10.26
N THR A 367 9.36 -20.69 -10.07
CA THR A 367 9.50 -21.40 -8.80
C THR A 367 10.81 -22.23 -8.71
N LYS A 368 11.58 -22.30 -9.77
CA LYS A 368 12.83 -23.06 -9.83
C LYS A 368 14.05 -22.20 -9.55
N ALA A 369 14.04 -20.95 -10.06
CA ALA A 369 15.16 -20.03 -9.88
C ALA A 369 14.72 -18.58 -10.12
N TYR A 370 15.47 -17.62 -9.60
CA TYR A 370 15.33 -16.20 -9.97
C TYR A 370 15.64 -16.00 -11.45
N SER A 371 14.76 -15.30 -12.15
CA SER A 371 14.88 -15.05 -13.58
C SER A 371 14.58 -13.59 -13.91
N GLU A 372 15.61 -12.72 -13.79
CA GLU A 372 15.51 -11.30 -14.18
C GLU A 372 15.29 -11.18 -15.69
N ILE A 373 14.38 -10.30 -16.08
CA ILE A 373 14.03 -10.01 -17.47
C ILE A 373 14.55 -8.64 -17.88
N ALA A 374 14.37 -7.65 -16.99
CA ALA A 374 14.75 -6.28 -17.24
C ALA A 374 15.02 -5.55 -15.93
N LYS A 375 15.83 -4.49 -16.00
CA LYS A 375 16.15 -3.62 -14.87
C LYS A 375 16.27 -2.18 -15.35
N PHE A 376 15.58 -1.26 -14.66
CA PHE A 376 15.54 0.15 -15.03
C PHE A 376 15.93 1.02 -13.85
N LYS A 377 16.93 1.87 -14.00
CA LYS A 377 17.19 2.94 -13.05
C LYS A 377 16.17 4.05 -13.28
N VAL A 378 15.37 4.39 -12.25
CA VAL A 378 14.27 5.36 -12.35
C VAL A 378 14.43 6.59 -11.46
N SER A 379 15.49 6.66 -10.67
CA SER A 379 15.86 7.84 -9.89
C SER A 379 17.34 7.82 -9.52
N ASP A 380 17.90 8.99 -9.25
CA ASP A 380 19.24 9.16 -8.69
C ASP A 380 19.23 9.21 -7.15
N THR A 381 18.06 9.32 -6.55
CA THR A 381 17.88 9.30 -5.10
C THR A 381 17.23 7.99 -4.65
N PRO A 382 17.43 7.55 -3.40
CA PRO A 382 16.78 6.36 -2.88
C PRO A 382 15.25 6.46 -2.92
N VAL A 383 14.59 5.30 -3.03
CA VAL A 383 13.12 5.17 -3.03
C VAL A 383 12.67 4.25 -1.91
N TYR A 384 11.57 4.61 -1.26
CA TYR A 384 10.98 3.87 -0.13
C TYR A 384 9.48 3.66 -0.30
N THR A 385 8.99 3.82 -1.53
CA THR A 385 7.59 3.72 -1.90
C THR A 385 7.34 2.55 -2.83
N PHE A 386 6.08 2.14 -2.98
CA PHE A 386 5.69 1.27 -4.09
C PHE A 386 5.66 2.06 -5.40
N PRO A 387 6.04 1.46 -6.52
CA PRO A 387 5.70 2.00 -7.83
C PRO A 387 4.20 1.84 -8.02
N VAL A 388 3.50 2.90 -8.42
CA VAL A 388 2.08 2.81 -8.78
C VAL A 388 1.96 2.54 -10.27
N ILE A 389 1.39 1.39 -10.61
CA ILE A 389 1.35 0.89 -11.99
C ILE A 389 -0.08 0.90 -12.48
N ALA A 390 -0.34 1.54 -13.63
CA ALA A 390 -1.64 1.65 -14.26
C ALA A 390 -1.51 1.45 -15.78
N GLY A 391 -1.85 0.25 -16.27
CA GLY A 391 -1.57 -0.14 -17.65
C GLY A 391 -0.06 -0.11 -17.92
N ASN A 392 0.39 0.65 -18.91
CA ASN A 392 1.79 0.83 -19.23
C ASN A 392 2.45 2.08 -18.57
N LEU A 393 1.76 2.70 -17.63
CA LEU A 393 2.24 3.87 -16.88
C LEU A 393 2.76 3.45 -15.51
N ILE A 394 3.90 4.03 -15.10
CA ILE A 394 4.54 3.77 -13.81
C ILE A 394 4.83 5.10 -13.13
N TYR A 395 4.22 5.34 -11.99
CA TYR A 395 4.48 6.51 -11.14
C TYR A 395 5.46 6.12 -10.05
N VAL A 396 6.55 6.86 -9.97
CA VAL A 396 7.63 6.65 -9.01
C VAL A 396 7.79 7.88 -8.14
N LYS A 397 7.67 7.72 -6.83
CA LYS A 397 8.02 8.74 -5.85
C LYS A 397 9.43 8.47 -5.34
N ASP A 398 10.36 9.37 -5.65
CA ASP A 398 11.71 9.35 -5.09
C ASP A 398 11.81 10.23 -3.83
N ALA A 399 12.99 10.65 -3.40
CA ALA A 399 13.16 11.45 -2.18
C ALA A 399 12.28 12.71 -2.16
N GLU A 400 12.17 13.45 -3.28
CA GLU A 400 11.47 14.74 -3.34
C GLU A 400 10.55 14.91 -4.54
N SER A 401 10.61 13.99 -5.52
CA SER A 401 9.89 14.12 -6.78
C SER A 401 8.90 13.00 -7.00
N LEU A 402 7.84 13.29 -7.74
CA LEU A 402 6.99 12.31 -8.39
C LEU A 402 7.30 12.31 -9.88
N ILE A 403 7.50 11.13 -10.44
CA ILE A 403 7.92 10.93 -11.83
C ILE A 403 6.97 9.97 -12.50
N LEU A 404 6.50 10.29 -13.69
CA LEU A 404 5.75 9.38 -14.54
C LEU A 404 6.66 8.82 -15.63
N TYR A 405 6.70 7.50 -15.71
CA TYR A 405 7.30 6.74 -16.79
C TYR A 405 6.24 6.00 -17.61
N LYS A 406 6.57 5.74 -18.85
CA LYS A 406 5.78 4.89 -19.75
C LYS A 406 6.66 3.75 -20.27
N ILE A 407 6.11 2.54 -20.26
CA ILE A 407 6.65 1.39 -20.96
C ILE A 407 6.17 1.49 -22.42
N ASN A 408 7.09 1.60 -23.37
CA ASN A 408 6.79 1.73 -24.79
C ASN A 408 6.71 0.37 -25.47
#